data_f6a07976e685bb4442548f110fcb1729
#
_entry.id   f6a07976e685bb4442548f110fcb1729
#
_cell.length_a   1.000
_cell.length_b   1.000
_cell.length_c   1.000
_cell.angle_alpha   90.00
_cell.angle_beta   90.00
_cell.angle_gamma   90.00
#
_symmetry.space_group_name_H-M   'P 1'
#
loop_
_entity.id
_entity.type
_entity.pdbx_description
1 polymer ?
#
loop_
_entity_poly.entity_id
_entity_poly.type
_entity_poly.pdbx_seq_one_letter_code
_entity_poly.pdbx_strand_id
1 'polypeptide(L)'
;MSVPRRALFAVLALAVAAALLPAVSASGASSASTKIVVSLKFPAFHGKLTSSRKGCLGSRTVKLYREKSGKKKQLGKDTSQDNGKWAIPVGKNLTSGAYYATVAKRGSCKAAKSQVLTID
;
A
#
# COMPACT_ATOMS: atom_id res chain seq x y z
N MET A 1 23.36 0.34 57.83
CA MET A 1 24.11 -0.20 56.84
C MET A 1 23.39 -0.83 55.73
N SER A 2 22.66 -1.82 55.97
CA SER A 2 21.99 -2.48 54.88
C SER A 2 20.83 -1.70 54.36
N VAL A 3 20.52 -0.68 55.03
CA VAL A 3 19.39 0.12 54.64
C VAL A 3 19.41 0.63 53.23
N PRO A 4 20.45 1.15 52.79
CA PRO A 4 20.45 1.82 51.47
C PRO A 4 20.05 0.96 50.32
N ARG A 5 20.29 -0.27 50.44
CA ARG A 5 20.01 -1.10 49.34
C ARG A 5 18.58 -1.16 48.95
N ARG A 6 17.77 -1.11 49.92
CA ARG A 6 16.40 -1.29 49.65
C ARG A 6 15.81 -0.26 48.77
N ALA A 7 16.30 0.91 48.92
CA ALA A 7 15.73 2.00 48.17
C ALA A 7 15.90 1.82 46.67
N LEU A 8 16.89 1.10 46.30
CA LEU A 8 17.18 0.94 44.92
C LEU A 8 16.11 0.17 44.17
N PHE A 9 15.54 -0.74 44.86
CA PHE A 9 14.58 -1.58 44.19
C PHE A 9 13.36 -0.84 43.75
N ALA A 10 12.97 0.06 44.55
CA ALA A 10 11.76 0.77 44.28
C ALA A 10 11.90 1.53 42.94
N VAL A 11 13.08 2.00 42.74
CA VAL A 11 13.29 2.79 41.56
C VAL A 11 13.19 1.99 40.30
N LEU A 12 13.67 0.82 40.36
CA LEU A 12 13.63 -0.02 39.19
C LEU A 12 12.24 -0.35 38.77
N ALA A 13 11.43 -0.55 39.71
CA ALA A 13 10.07 -0.92 39.40
C ALA A 13 9.39 0.15 38.58
N LEU A 14 9.70 1.36 38.90
CA LEU A 14 9.08 2.44 38.20
C LEU A 14 9.54 2.51 36.76
N ALA A 15 10.78 2.28 36.59
CA ALA A 15 11.32 2.35 35.25
C ALA A 15 10.61 1.40 34.34
N VAL A 16 10.31 0.26 34.86
CA VAL A 16 9.67 -0.74 34.06
C VAL A 16 8.27 -0.31 33.69
N ALA A 17 7.59 0.24 34.61
CA ALA A 17 6.24 0.67 34.34
C ALA A 17 6.20 1.68 33.24
N ALA A 18 7.13 2.55 33.25
CA ALA A 18 7.15 3.59 32.26
C ALA A 18 7.37 3.04 30.88
N ALA A 19 8.12 2.01 30.80
CA ALA A 19 8.42 1.44 29.49
C ALA A 19 7.22 0.90 28.79
N LEU A 20 6.21 0.58 29.49
CA LEU A 20 5.03 0.00 28.89
C LEU A 20 4.20 1.00 28.13
N LEU A 21 4.19 2.19 28.58
CA LEU A 21 3.35 3.20 28.01
C LEU A 21 3.59 3.45 26.52
N PRO A 22 4.81 3.58 26.11
CA PRO A 22 5.04 3.91 24.73
C PRO A 22 4.49 2.89 23.77
N ALA A 23 4.46 1.69 24.16
CA ALA A 23 4.03 0.65 23.26
C ALA A 23 2.58 0.84 22.85
N VAL A 24 1.83 1.43 23.69
CA VAL A 24 0.42 1.60 23.44
C VAL A 24 0.15 2.63 22.37
N SER A 25 0.88 3.69 22.43
CA SER A 25 0.58 4.80 21.53
C SER A 25 0.78 4.43 20.07
N ALA A 26 1.58 3.46 19.82
CA ALA A 26 1.84 3.08 18.45
C ALA A 26 0.60 2.57 17.76
N SER A 27 -0.33 2.08 18.51
CA SER A 27 -1.51 1.50 17.92
C SER A 27 -2.43 2.51 17.28
N GLY A 28 -2.24 3.76 17.56
CA GLY A 28 -3.11 4.77 16.99
C GLY A 28 -2.93 4.99 15.51
N ALA A 29 -1.79 4.61 15.00
CA ALA A 29 -1.49 4.86 13.61
C ALA A 29 -2.07 3.77 12.74
N SER A 30 -3.36 3.82 12.48
CA SER A 30 -3.97 2.83 11.62
C SER A 30 -3.84 3.23 10.17
N SER A 31 -3.49 2.27 9.34
CA SER A 31 -3.43 2.43 7.90
C SER A 31 -4.64 1.76 7.28
N ALA A 32 -5.19 2.38 6.26
CA ALA A 32 -6.28 1.77 5.53
C ALA A 32 -5.73 0.90 4.42
N SER A 33 -6.21 -0.32 4.33
CA SER A 33 -5.82 -1.20 3.25
C SER A 33 -6.40 -0.70 1.94
N THR A 34 -5.69 -0.96 0.87
CA THR A 34 -6.10 -0.61 -0.48
C THR A 34 -6.10 -1.89 -1.30
N LYS A 35 -7.11 -2.05 -2.11
CA LYS A 35 -7.19 -3.15 -3.06
C LYS A 35 -7.32 -2.56 -4.45
N ILE A 36 -6.63 -3.15 -5.41
CA ILE A 36 -6.68 -2.67 -6.78
C ILE A 36 -6.99 -3.85 -7.70
N VAL A 37 -7.91 -3.64 -8.62
CA VAL A 37 -8.25 -4.63 -9.64
C VAL A 37 -7.93 -4.05 -10.99
N VAL A 38 -7.54 -4.91 -11.92
CA VAL A 38 -7.25 -4.52 -13.28
C VAL A 38 -7.99 -5.42 -14.25
N SER A 39 -8.47 -4.85 -15.34
CA SER A 39 -9.06 -5.59 -16.44
C SER A 39 -8.65 -4.95 -17.74
N LEU A 40 -8.65 -5.72 -18.80
CA LEU A 40 -8.32 -5.21 -20.12
C LEU A 40 -9.59 -5.03 -20.92
N LYS A 41 -9.77 -3.81 -21.40
CA LYS A 41 -10.80 -3.50 -22.36
C LYS A 41 -10.12 -2.66 -23.42
N PHE A 42 -9.66 -3.35 -24.45
CA PHE A 42 -8.83 -2.71 -25.48
C PHE A 42 -9.46 -1.42 -25.98
N PRO A 43 -8.70 -0.32 -26.12
CA PRO A 43 -7.24 -0.23 -26.08
C PRO A 43 -6.67 0.21 -24.72
N ALA A 44 -7.35 -0.02 -23.63
CA ALA A 44 -6.86 0.43 -22.33
C ALA A 44 -7.04 -0.63 -21.26
N PHE A 45 -6.16 -0.57 -20.27
CA PHE A 45 -6.38 -1.28 -19.03
C PHE A 45 -7.18 -0.39 -18.11
N HIS A 46 -8.18 -0.96 -17.48
CA HIS A 46 -9.07 -0.26 -16.56
C HIS A 46 -9.01 -0.91 -15.20
N GLY A 47 -9.35 -0.17 -14.20
CA GLY A 47 -9.46 -0.75 -12.90
C GLY A 47 -10.11 0.17 -11.90
N LYS A 48 -10.12 -0.31 -10.68
CA LYS A 48 -10.72 0.42 -9.58
C LYS A 48 -9.95 0.15 -8.30
N LEU A 49 -9.73 1.18 -7.52
CA LEU A 49 -9.23 1.06 -6.17
C LEU A 49 -10.40 0.92 -5.22
N THR A 50 -10.26 0.07 -4.22
CA THR A 50 -11.22 -0.02 -3.13
C THR A 50 -10.48 0.11 -1.82
N SER A 51 -11.11 0.71 -0.83
CA SER A 51 -10.53 0.91 0.48
C SER A 51 -11.64 1.18 1.47
N SER A 52 -11.41 0.83 2.72
CA SER A 52 -12.34 1.17 3.78
C SER A 52 -12.35 2.67 4.07
N ARG A 53 -11.34 3.38 3.60
CA ARG A 53 -11.24 4.82 3.80
C ARG A 53 -11.42 5.54 2.48
N LYS A 54 -12.46 6.37 2.42
CA LYS A 54 -12.82 7.09 1.21
C LYS A 54 -11.70 7.96 0.67
N GLY A 55 -10.93 8.56 1.53
CA GLY A 55 -9.80 9.39 1.12
C GLY A 55 -8.66 8.62 0.47
N CYS A 56 -8.71 7.30 0.46
CA CYS A 56 -7.70 6.48 -0.18
C CYS A 56 -8.07 6.06 -1.59
N LEU A 57 -9.17 6.54 -2.13
CA LEU A 57 -9.63 6.17 -3.47
C LEU A 57 -9.15 7.12 -4.56
N GLY A 58 -9.27 8.41 -4.33
CA GLY A 58 -8.96 9.41 -5.34
C GLY A 58 -7.55 9.92 -5.28
N SER A 59 -7.12 10.52 -6.38
CA SER A 59 -5.82 11.19 -6.47
C SER A 59 -4.65 10.28 -6.13
N ARG A 60 -4.80 8.99 -6.39
CA ARG A 60 -3.75 8.00 -6.21
C ARG A 60 -3.08 7.74 -7.55
N THR A 61 -1.77 7.62 -7.55
CA THR A 61 -1.05 7.30 -8.79
C THR A 61 -1.02 5.80 -9.00
N VAL A 62 -1.63 5.35 -10.08
CA VAL A 62 -1.66 3.95 -10.49
C VAL A 62 -0.67 3.78 -11.63
N LYS A 63 0.17 2.76 -11.53
CA LYS A 63 1.17 2.45 -12.57
C LYS A 63 0.89 1.07 -13.13
N LEU A 64 0.99 0.95 -14.44
CA LEU A 64 0.81 -0.32 -15.14
C LEU A 64 2.16 -0.86 -15.57
N TYR A 65 2.39 -2.13 -15.30
CA TYR A 65 3.64 -2.81 -15.65
C TYR A 65 3.39 -4.03 -16.50
N ARG A 66 4.37 -4.35 -17.33
CA ARG A 66 4.43 -5.63 -18.03
C ARG A 66 5.71 -6.33 -17.61
N GLU A 67 5.58 -7.59 -17.25
CA GLU A 67 6.73 -8.45 -16.95
C GLU A 67 6.85 -9.50 -18.01
N LYS A 68 8.04 -9.66 -18.57
CA LYS A 68 8.32 -10.70 -19.54
C LYS A 68 9.79 -11.11 -19.42
N SER A 69 10.04 -12.40 -19.34
CA SER A 69 11.39 -12.94 -19.22
C SER A 69 12.19 -12.33 -18.08
N GLY A 70 11.51 -12.14 -16.95
CA GLY A 70 12.14 -11.58 -15.76
C GLY A 70 12.36 -10.09 -15.77
N LYS A 71 11.93 -9.41 -16.82
CA LYS A 71 12.08 -7.96 -16.93
C LYS A 71 10.76 -7.25 -16.75
N LYS A 72 10.79 -6.20 -15.95
CA LYS A 72 9.63 -5.39 -15.65
C LYS A 72 9.74 -4.04 -16.35
N LYS A 73 8.68 -3.66 -17.04
CA LYS A 73 8.63 -2.38 -17.74
C LYS A 73 7.36 -1.62 -17.37
N GLN A 74 7.49 -0.37 -17.00
CA GLN A 74 6.34 0.49 -16.76
C GLN A 74 5.79 0.96 -18.10
N LEU A 75 4.50 0.74 -18.31
CA LEU A 75 3.83 1.09 -19.56
C LEU A 75 3.11 2.41 -19.51
N GLY A 76 2.68 2.82 -18.33
CA GLY A 76 1.97 4.07 -18.19
C GLY A 76 1.51 4.26 -16.76
N LYS A 77 0.85 5.38 -16.52
CA LYS A 77 0.31 5.72 -15.22
C LYS A 77 -0.95 6.56 -15.37
N ASP A 78 -1.77 6.56 -14.36
CA ASP A 78 -2.97 7.38 -14.30
C ASP A 78 -3.21 7.79 -12.86
N THR A 79 -3.91 8.88 -12.66
CA THR A 79 -4.32 9.32 -11.34
C THR A 79 -5.78 8.89 -11.15
N SER A 80 -6.06 8.18 -10.08
CA SER A 80 -7.40 7.67 -9.84
C SER A 80 -8.39 8.79 -9.56
N GLN A 81 -9.64 8.56 -9.98
CA GLN A 81 -10.75 9.46 -9.70
C GLN A 81 -11.23 9.29 -8.27
N ASP A 82 -12.09 10.15 -7.82
CA ASP A 82 -12.58 10.10 -6.44
C ASP A 82 -13.28 8.79 -6.09
N ASN A 83 -13.84 8.13 -7.08
CA ASN A 83 -14.46 6.82 -6.89
C ASN A 83 -13.48 5.66 -7.02
N GLY A 84 -12.21 5.95 -7.22
CA GLY A 84 -11.17 4.94 -7.34
C GLY A 84 -10.93 4.44 -8.76
N LYS A 85 -11.69 4.87 -9.73
CA LYS A 85 -11.52 4.39 -11.11
C LYS A 85 -10.29 4.98 -11.78
N TRP A 86 -9.66 4.17 -12.63
CA TRP A 86 -8.50 4.58 -13.38
C TRP A 86 -8.47 3.85 -14.73
N ALA A 87 -7.74 4.41 -15.69
CA ALA A 87 -7.58 3.80 -17.00
C ALA A 87 -6.24 4.20 -17.60
N ILE A 88 -5.54 3.25 -18.19
CA ILE A 88 -4.24 3.48 -18.79
C ILE A 88 -4.26 2.93 -20.20
N PRO A 89 -4.21 3.79 -21.24
CA PRO A 89 -4.19 3.33 -22.62
C PRO A 89 -2.86 2.66 -22.94
N VAL A 90 -2.90 1.63 -23.76
CA VAL A 90 -1.69 0.88 -24.12
C VAL A 90 -1.41 0.84 -25.61
N GLY A 91 -2.18 1.56 -26.40
CA GLY A 91 -1.95 1.61 -27.82
C GLY A 91 -2.53 0.41 -28.56
N LYS A 92 -2.19 0.33 -29.83
CA LYS A 92 -2.79 -0.68 -30.71
C LYS A 92 -2.18 -2.06 -30.56
N ASN A 93 -0.92 -2.12 -30.19
CA ASN A 93 -0.19 -3.39 -30.17
C ASN A 93 0.03 -3.88 -28.76
N LEU A 94 -0.83 -4.77 -28.34
CA LEU A 94 -0.68 -5.41 -27.04
C LEU A 94 0.23 -6.62 -27.20
N THR A 95 1.37 -6.59 -26.55
CA THR A 95 2.34 -7.68 -26.66
C THR A 95 2.17 -8.69 -25.52
N SER A 96 2.68 -9.89 -25.75
CA SER A 96 2.57 -10.94 -24.73
C SER A 96 3.34 -10.55 -23.47
N GLY A 97 2.91 -11.10 -22.35
CA GLY A 97 3.51 -10.86 -21.06
C GLY A 97 2.51 -10.87 -19.94
N ALA A 98 2.99 -10.61 -18.75
CA ALA A 98 2.16 -10.53 -17.54
C ALA A 98 1.96 -9.06 -17.18
N TYR A 99 0.71 -8.65 -17.10
CA TYR A 99 0.35 -7.27 -16.85
C TYR A 99 -0.26 -7.12 -15.47
N TYR A 100 0.13 -6.09 -14.76
CA TYR A 100 -0.45 -5.78 -13.45
C TYR A 100 -0.31 -4.30 -13.14
N ALA A 101 -1.15 -3.83 -12.23
CA ALA A 101 -1.13 -2.44 -11.81
C ALA A 101 -0.73 -2.35 -10.35
N THR A 102 -0.08 -1.25 -9.99
CA THR A 102 0.30 -0.97 -8.62
C THR A 102 -0.13 0.42 -8.23
N VAL A 103 -0.32 0.62 -6.95
CA VAL A 103 -0.54 1.94 -6.38
C VAL A 103 0.37 2.07 -5.19
N ALA A 104 1.09 3.19 -5.11
CA ALA A 104 2.04 3.41 -4.04
C ALA A 104 1.36 3.86 -2.75
N LYS A 105 2.01 3.62 -1.65
CA LYS A 105 1.57 4.10 -0.37
C LYS A 105 1.47 5.63 -0.39
N ARG A 106 0.42 6.15 0.21
CA ARG A 106 0.27 7.60 0.35
C ARG A 106 -0.34 7.88 1.73
N GLY A 107 0.42 8.55 2.59
CA GLY A 107 -0.04 8.82 3.94
C GLY A 107 -0.41 7.54 4.67
N SER A 108 -1.64 7.46 5.15
CA SER A 108 -2.14 6.28 5.82
C SER A 108 -2.81 5.29 4.87
N CYS A 109 -2.75 5.53 3.57
CA CYS A 109 -3.29 4.61 2.57
C CYS A 109 -2.21 3.64 2.14
N LYS A 110 -2.45 2.35 2.32
CA LYS A 110 -1.45 1.35 1.99
C LYS A 110 -1.26 1.19 0.49
N ALA A 111 -0.09 0.71 0.11
CA ALA A 111 0.20 0.34 -1.27
C ALA A 111 -0.56 -0.94 -1.62
N ALA A 112 -0.73 -1.18 -2.92
CA ALA A 112 -1.39 -2.39 -3.37
C ALA A 112 -0.89 -2.79 -4.75
N LYS A 113 -1.06 -4.07 -5.07
CA LYS A 113 -0.75 -4.62 -6.38
C LYS A 113 -1.95 -5.43 -6.84
N SER A 114 -2.30 -5.29 -8.12
CA SER A 114 -3.44 -6.00 -8.68
C SER A 114 -3.12 -7.46 -8.95
N GLN A 115 -4.14 -8.21 -9.33
CA GLN A 115 -3.93 -9.53 -9.90
C GLN A 115 -3.17 -9.40 -11.22
N VAL A 116 -2.58 -10.48 -11.68
CA VAL A 116 -1.81 -10.51 -12.91
C VAL A 116 -2.70 -10.97 -14.05
N LEU A 117 -2.69 -10.24 -15.17
CA LEU A 117 -3.36 -10.65 -16.39
C LEU A 117 -2.29 -11.11 -17.38
N THR A 118 -2.37 -12.36 -17.79
CA THR A 118 -1.41 -12.90 -18.73
C THR A 118 -1.96 -12.81 -20.14
N ILE A 119 -1.19 -12.21 -21.02
CA ILE A 119 -1.51 -12.08 -22.44
C ILE A 119 -0.53 -12.95 -23.21
N ASP A 120 -1.06 -13.82 -24.04
CA ASP A 120 -0.25 -14.74 -24.84
C ASP A 120 0.12 -14.18 -26.20
#